data_b60d49411091750793ccfa04725ed11c
#
_entry.id   b60d49411091750793ccfa04725ed11c
#
_cell.length_a   1.000
_cell.length_b   1.000
_cell.length_c   1.000
_cell.angle_alpha   90.00
_cell.angle_beta   90.00
_cell.angle_gamma   90.00
#
_symmetry.space_group_name_H-M   'P 1'
#
loop_
_entity.id
_entity.type
_entity.pdbx_description
1 polymer ?
#
loop_
_entity_poly.entity_id
_entity_poly.type
_entity_poly.pdbx_seq_one_letter_code
_entity_poly.pdbx_strand_id
1 'polypeptide(L)'
;MGGAVSKVVEPVKKVFKAVRVANFLGNINPFVAIGVLAIGWLFLRSRKPEVPDFGTNDFEETERGILVNKQSNNASIPVVYGERLIGGTRVFIQTSGTDNEFLYVALVLSEGEIKSIEEIRVDEKVVTFDGALSDNVQRSVASSDSNFYKDGASYITIEPHFGTDGQSASALLSTLSSWGTNHKLSGICYLALKFKWNSDVFGGIPNVTAKIKGRKVVTQDSSLNESSPTFSTNPAFCLLDYLRNERYGKGIAIANIDIPSFYTASTVCDT
;
A
#
# COMPACT_ATOMS: atom_id res chain seq x y z
N MET A 1 -27.80 -21.13 -22.07
CA MET A 1 -26.77 -20.59 -21.14
C MET A 1 -27.00 -19.09 -20.90
N GLY A 2 -28.13 -18.66 -20.30
CA GLY A 2 -28.48 -17.25 -20.16
C GLY A 2 -28.90 -16.84 -18.73
N GLY A 3 -28.90 -17.76 -17.77
CA GLY A 3 -29.49 -17.50 -16.44
C GLY A 3 -28.56 -17.07 -15.33
N ALA A 4 -27.26 -17.24 -15.45
CA ALA A 4 -26.30 -16.95 -14.39
C ALA A 4 -25.81 -15.49 -14.41
N VAL A 5 -25.70 -14.88 -15.58
CA VAL A 5 -25.22 -13.48 -15.73
C VAL A 5 -26.26 -12.47 -15.24
N SER A 6 -27.57 -12.78 -15.36
CA SER A 6 -28.62 -11.86 -14.91
C SER A 6 -28.71 -11.72 -13.38
N LYS A 7 -28.30 -12.75 -12.62
CA LYS A 7 -28.37 -12.74 -11.14
C LYS A 7 -27.29 -11.88 -10.49
N VAL A 8 -26.18 -11.61 -11.16
CA VAL A 8 -25.10 -10.76 -10.65
C VAL A 8 -25.29 -9.31 -11.08
N VAL A 9 -25.85 -9.06 -12.25
CA VAL A 9 -26.05 -7.71 -12.81
C VAL A 9 -27.16 -6.93 -12.09
N GLU A 10 -28.19 -7.61 -11.59
CA GLU A 10 -29.31 -6.96 -10.88
C GLU A 10 -28.92 -6.30 -9.54
N PRO A 11 -28.16 -6.94 -8.64
CA PRO A 11 -27.66 -6.28 -7.43
C PRO A 11 -26.76 -5.09 -7.73
N VAL A 12 -25.88 -5.21 -8.73
CA VAL A 12 -24.97 -4.13 -9.14
C VAL A 12 -25.76 -2.95 -9.72
N LYS A 13 -26.78 -3.19 -10.56
CA LYS A 13 -27.67 -2.13 -11.06
C LYS A 13 -28.45 -1.44 -9.94
N LYS A 14 -28.85 -2.15 -8.89
CA LYS A 14 -29.54 -1.58 -7.72
C LYS A 14 -28.59 -0.68 -6.90
N VAL A 15 -27.33 -1.08 -6.75
CA VAL A 15 -26.30 -0.26 -6.08
C VAL A 15 -26.00 1.00 -6.90
N PHE A 16 -25.82 0.88 -8.23
CA PHE A 16 -25.63 2.05 -9.11
C PHE A 16 -26.86 2.96 -9.13
N LYS A 17 -28.07 2.41 -9.01
CA LYS A 17 -29.29 3.21 -8.91
C LYS A 17 -29.40 3.95 -7.57
N ALA A 18 -28.96 3.32 -6.47
CA ALA A 18 -28.88 3.95 -5.15
C ALA A 18 -27.83 5.08 -5.11
N VAL A 19 -26.66 4.88 -5.71
CA VAL A 19 -25.61 5.91 -5.86
C VAL A 19 -26.09 7.08 -6.73
N ARG A 20 -26.85 6.80 -7.81
CA ARG A 20 -27.43 7.84 -8.68
C ARG A 20 -28.53 8.64 -7.98
N VAL A 21 -29.30 8.00 -7.10
CA VAL A 21 -30.30 8.69 -6.27
C VAL A 21 -29.64 9.54 -5.20
N ALA A 22 -28.51 9.08 -4.63
CA ALA A 22 -27.71 9.86 -3.69
C ALA A 22 -27.09 11.10 -4.35
N ASN A 23 -26.61 11.01 -5.60
CA ASN A 23 -26.14 12.16 -6.37
C ASN A 23 -27.27 13.14 -6.74
N PHE A 24 -28.52 12.69 -6.82
CA PHE A 24 -29.68 13.54 -7.06
C PHE A 24 -30.09 14.36 -5.82
N LEU A 25 -29.74 13.92 -4.63
CA LEU A 25 -30.03 14.60 -3.36
C LEU A 25 -28.96 15.62 -2.93
N GLY A 26 -28.04 15.97 -3.82
CA GLY A 26 -27.08 17.06 -3.67
C GLY A 26 -26.08 16.84 -2.51
N ASN A 27 -24.83 16.71 -2.82
CA ASN A 27 -23.68 16.76 -1.87
C ASN A 27 -23.54 15.65 -0.82
N ILE A 28 -23.92 14.41 -1.10
CA ILE A 28 -23.55 13.31 -0.22
C ILE A 28 -22.08 12.97 -0.47
N ASN A 29 -21.26 13.17 0.56
CA ASN A 29 -19.86 12.76 0.61
C ASN A 29 -19.73 11.26 0.21
N PRO A 30 -19.02 10.88 -0.88
CA PRO A 30 -18.90 9.48 -1.30
C PRO A 30 -18.25 8.58 -0.23
N PHE A 31 -17.55 9.14 0.76
CA PHE A 31 -17.07 8.39 1.91
C PHE A 31 -18.20 7.86 2.81
N VAL A 32 -19.37 8.53 2.84
CA VAL A 32 -20.57 8.02 3.52
C VAL A 32 -21.09 6.75 2.82
N ALA A 33 -21.10 6.72 1.49
CA ALA A 33 -21.53 5.55 0.73
C ALA A 33 -20.67 4.32 1.03
N ILE A 34 -19.38 4.53 1.33
CA ILE A 34 -18.43 3.45 1.68
C ILE A 34 -18.68 2.93 3.09
N GLY A 35 -18.96 3.80 4.06
CA GLY A 35 -19.34 3.40 5.41
C GLY A 35 -20.57 2.49 5.39
N VAL A 36 -21.59 2.86 4.61
CA VAL A 36 -22.84 2.07 4.45
C VAL A 36 -22.57 0.74 3.72
N LEU A 37 -21.67 0.73 2.70
CA LEU A 37 -21.29 -0.50 2.00
C LEU A 37 -20.45 -1.43 2.88
N ALA A 38 -19.55 -0.91 3.70
CA ALA A 38 -18.75 -1.69 4.64
C ALA A 38 -19.63 -2.33 5.72
N ILE A 39 -20.61 -1.61 6.23
CA ILE A 39 -21.60 -2.13 7.20
C ILE A 39 -22.53 -3.13 6.52
N GLY A 40 -23.03 -2.86 5.32
CA GLY A 40 -23.86 -3.78 4.53
C GLY A 40 -23.14 -5.10 4.22
N TRP A 41 -21.84 -5.05 3.95
CA TRP A 41 -21.01 -6.24 3.71
C TRP A 41 -20.82 -7.10 4.96
N LEU A 42 -20.75 -6.48 6.15
CA LEU A 42 -20.64 -7.19 7.43
C LEU A 42 -21.92 -8.01 7.74
N PHE A 43 -23.10 -7.52 7.34
CA PHE A 43 -24.38 -8.22 7.53
C PHE A 43 -24.68 -9.27 6.46
N LEU A 44 -24.02 -9.23 5.28
CA LEU A 44 -24.20 -10.19 4.19
C LEU A 44 -23.25 -11.41 4.26
N ARG A 45 -22.43 -11.50 5.32
CA ARG A 45 -21.37 -12.53 5.46
C ARG A 45 -21.87 -13.95 5.75
N SER A 46 -23.16 -14.25 5.76
CA SER A 46 -23.68 -15.58 6.14
C SER A 46 -23.90 -16.55 4.98
N ARG A 47 -23.47 -16.25 3.75
CA ARG A 47 -23.44 -17.24 2.65
C ARG A 47 -22.10 -17.15 1.96
N LYS A 48 -21.28 -18.24 2.10
CA LYS A 48 -20.08 -18.44 1.28
C LYS A 48 -20.51 -18.42 -0.18
N PRO A 49 -20.12 -17.43 -1.03
CA PRO A 49 -20.23 -17.61 -2.46
C PRO A 49 -19.17 -18.63 -2.89
N GLU A 50 -19.56 -19.60 -3.70
CA GLU A 50 -18.60 -20.40 -4.46
C GLU A 50 -17.74 -19.43 -5.28
N VAL A 51 -16.44 -19.48 -5.06
CA VAL A 51 -15.47 -18.70 -5.82
C VAL A 51 -15.46 -19.27 -7.23
N PRO A 52 -15.81 -18.49 -8.28
CA PRO A 52 -15.60 -18.96 -9.65
C PRO A 52 -14.08 -19.14 -9.84
N ASP A 53 -13.70 -20.29 -10.37
CA ASP A 53 -12.35 -20.57 -10.83
C ASP A 53 -12.05 -19.65 -12.04
N PHE A 54 -11.37 -18.54 -11.76
CA PHE A 54 -10.82 -17.69 -12.82
C PHE A 54 -9.48 -18.31 -13.21
N GLY A 55 -9.52 -19.14 -14.29
CA GLY A 55 -8.33 -19.72 -14.89
C GLY A 55 -7.25 -18.67 -15.15
N THR A 56 -6.09 -18.99 -14.68
CA THR A 56 -4.71 -18.57 -15.05
C THR A 56 -4.55 -17.40 -16.06
N ASN A 57 -4.94 -16.19 -15.67
CA ASN A 57 -4.51 -14.96 -16.33
C ASN A 57 -3.63 -14.10 -15.42
N ASP A 58 -3.00 -14.72 -14.39
CA ASP A 58 -2.17 -14.02 -13.42
C ASP A 58 -0.81 -13.54 -13.99
N PHE A 59 -0.48 -13.87 -15.23
CA PHE A 59 0.85 -13.52 -15.78
C PHE A 59 0.94 -12.13 -16.40
N GLU A 60 -0.16 -11.49 -16.80
CA GLU A 60 -0.09 -10.14 -17.40
C GLU A 60 -0.05 -9.00 -16.38
N GLU A 61 -0.50 -9.21 -15.13
CA GLU A 61 -0.42 -8.19 -14.07
C GLU A 61 1.00 -8.00 -13.52
N THR A 62 1.88 -8.98 -13.71
CA THR A 62 3.24 -8.97 -13.11
C THR A 62 4.20 -8.04 -13.86
N GLU A 63 3.99 -7.81 -15.16
CA GLU A 63 4.91 -6.98 -15.96
C GLU A 63 4.70 -5.47 -15.78
N ARG A 64 3.53 -5.01 -15.34
CA ARG A 64 3.25 -3.58 -15.16
C ARG A 64 3.41 -3.07 -13.73
N GLY A 65 3.78 -3.93 -12.79
CA GLY A 65 3.78 -3.60 -11.36
C GLY A 65 2.34 -3.38 -10.84
N ILE A 66 2.14 -3.57 -9.55
CA ILE A 66 0.83 -3.34 -8.93
C ILE A 66 0.65 -1.83 -8.76
N LEU A 67 0.04 -1.17 -9.75
CA LEU A 67 -0.24 0.28 -9.72
C LEU A 67 -1.63 0.61 -9.19
N VAL A 68 -2.40 -0.38 -8.76
CA VAL A 68 -3.75 -0.19 -8.21
C VAL A 68 -3.80 -0.66 -6.77
N ASN A 69 -4.44 0.11 -5.91
CA ASN A 69 -4.63 -0.30 -4.53
C ASN A 69 -5.61 -1.48 -4.45
N LYS A 70 -5.15 -2.60 -3.94
CA LYS A 70 -5.98 -3.79 -3.70
C LYS A 70 -6.61 -3.71 -2.30
N GLN A 71 -7.82 -4.20 -2.17
CA GLN A 71 -8.46 -4.45 -0.90
C GLN A 71 -8.78 -5.94 -0.85
N SER A 72 -8.01 -6.70 -0.07
CA SER A 72 -8.18 -8.14 0.03
C SER A 72 -7.74 -8.63 1.41
N ASN A 73 -8.51 -9.55 1.97
CA ASN A 73 -8.15 -10.19 3.24
C ASN A 73 -7.05 -11.26 3.07
N ASN A 74 -6.73 -11.65 1.83
CA ASN A 74 -5.78 -12.71 1.50
C ASN A 74 -4.68 -12.23 0.53
N ALA A 75 -4.53 -10.92 0.31
CA ALA A 75 -3.46 -10.41 -0.53
C ALA A 75 -2.11 -10.70 0.13
N SER A 76 -1.19 -11.30 -0.61
CA SER A 76 0.21 -11.41 -0.18
C SER A 76 0.86 -10.03 -0.17
N ILE A 77 1.68 -9.77 0.87
CA ILE A 77 2.50 -8.56 0.92
C ILE A 77 3.72 -8.79 0.04
N PRO A 78 3.99 -7.93 -0.94
CA PRO A 78 5.16 -8.09 -1.80
C PRO A 78 6.46 -7.77 -1.04
N VAL A 79 7.54 -8.42 -1.41
CA VAL A 79 8.91 -7.98 -1.08
C VAL A 79 9.45 -7.20 -2.27
N VAL A 80 9.84 -5.95 -2.06
CA VAL A 80 10.31 -5.07 -3.12
C VAL A 80 11.81 -4.88 -3.01
N TYR A 81 12.54 -5.35 -4.02
CA TYR A 81 13.98 -5.10 -4.18
C TYR A 81 14.21 -4.01 -5.22
N GLY A 82 15.30 -3.26 -5.04
CA GLY A 82 15.65 -2.15 -5.94
C GLY A 82 14.67 -0.99 -5.86
N GLU A 83 14.52 -0.22 -6.94
CA GLU A 83 13.64 0.94 -7.01
C GLU A 83 12.40 0.62 -7.86
N ARG A 84 11.21 0.86 -7.32
CA ARG A 84 9.93 0.54 -7.98
C ARG A 84 8.84 1.54 -7.62
N LEU A 85 7.97 1.81 -8.60
CA LEU A 85 6.67 2.44 -8.38
C LEU A 85 5.65 1.32 -8.13
N ILE A 86 4.99 1.35 -6.98
CA ILE A 86 4.03 0.33 -6.57
C ILE A 86 2.75 0.96 -6.01
N GLY A 87 1.63 0.32 -6.22
CA GLY A 87 0.43 0.48 -5.41
C GLY A 87 0.54 -0.40 -4.16
N GLY A 88 -0.36 -0.22 -3.21
CA GLY A 88 -0.32 -0.99 -1.97
C GLY A 88 -1.61 -1.77 -1.74
N THR A 89 -1.58 -2.59 -0.69
CA THR A 89 -2.77 -3.27 -0.17
C THR A 89 -3.37 -2.45 0.96
N ARG A 90 -4.64 -2.06 0.83
CA ARG A 90 -5.38 -1.39 1.91
C ARG A 90 -5.72 -2.42 2.98
N VAL A 91 -5.12 -2.29 4.15
CA VAL A 91 -5.36 -3.17 5.30
C VAL A 91 -6.30 -2.56 6.33
N PHE A 92 -6.46 -1.24 6.29
CA PHE A 92 -7.36 -0.50 7.15
C PHE A 92 -7.97 0.67 6.38
N ILE A 93 -9.27 0.90 6.58
CA ILE A 93 -10.00 2.04 6.03
C ILE A 93 -11.10 2.43 7.00
N GLN A 94 -11.17 3.70 7.35
CA GLN A 94 -12.20 4.24 8.23
C GLN A 94 -12.47 5.71 7.91
N THR A 95 -13.72 6.12 8.06
CA THR A 95 -14.11 7.53 7.98
C THR A 95 -14.29 8.12 9.37
N SER A 96 -14.14 9.44 9.50
CA SER A 96 -14.31 10.20 10.74
C SER A 96 -14.65 11.65 10.45
N GLY A 97 -14.98 12.40 11.51
CA GLY A 97 -15.39 13.81 11.42
C GLY A 97 -16.90 13.97 11.18
N THR A 98 -17.35 15.23 11.15
CA THR A 98 -18.76 15.55 10.85
C THR A 98 -19.03 15.15 9.39
N ASP A 99 -20.13 14.46 9.14
CA ASP A 99 -20.52 13.97 7.81
C ASP A 99 -19.43 13.12 7.13
N ASN A 100 -18.56 12.45 7.92
CA ASN A 100 -17.46 11.62 7.42
C ASN A 100 -16.49 12.39 6.50
N GLU A 101 -16.17 13.64 6.83
CA GLU A 101 -15.29 14.50 6.05
C GLU A 101 -13.86 13.99 5.89
N PHE A 102 -13.41 13.07 6.78
CA PHE A 102 -12.08 12.48 6.72
C PHE A 102 -12.13 11.00 6.38
N LEU A 103 -11.23 10.58 5.49
CA LEU A 103 -10.95 9.18 5.20
C LEU A 103 -9.54 8.84 5.68
N TYR A 104 -9.43 7.81 6.51
CA TYR A 104 -8.17 7.27 7.00
C TYR A 104 -7.90 5.92 6.35
N VAL A 105 -6.67 5.71 5.92
CA VAL A 105 -6.24 4.48 5.24
C VAL A 105 -4.86 4.05 5.77
N ALA A 106 -4.69 2.75 6.07
CA ALA A 106 -3.36 2.13 6.13
C ALA A 106 -3.14 1.34 4.84
N LEU A 107 -2.10 1.73 4.10
CA LEU A 107 -1.72 1.16 2.82
C LEU A 107 -0.37 0.46 2.96
N VAL A 108 -0.36 -0.88 2.98
CA VAL A 108 0.86 -1.68 3.04
C VAL A 108 1.53 -1.70 1.67
N LEU A 109 2.83 -1.41 1.65
CA LEU A 109 3.64 -1.33 0.43
C LEU A 109 4.56 -2.55 0.25
N SER A 110 5.33 -2.91 1.28
CA SER A 110 6.35 -3.96 1.19
C SER A 110 6.58 -4.65 2.52
N GLU A 111 6.94 -5.91 2.45
CA GLU A 111 7.52 -6.66 3.56
C GLU A 111 8.96 -6.20 3.80
N GLY A 112 9.32 -6.00 5.07
CA GLY A 112 10.65 -5.63 5.53
C GLY A 112 10.97 -4.14 5.46
N GLU A 113 12.10 -3.79 6.07
CA GLU A 113 12.58 -2.41 6.12
C GLU A 113 13.07 -1.93 4.75
N ILE A 114 12.49 -0.83 4.27
CA ILE A 114 12.89 -0.17 3.02
C ILE A 114 13.92 0.94 3.27
N LYS A 115 14.60 1.39 2.22
CA LYS A 115 15.54 2.51 2.31
C LYS A 115 14.81 3.86 2.42
N SER A 116 13.86 4.13 1.53
CA SER A 116 13.17 5.42 1.44
C SER A 116 11.94 5.36 0.55
N ILE A 117 11.09 6.35 0.70
CA ILE A 117 10.01 6.66 -0.22
C ILE A 117 10.40 7.94 -0.95
N GLU A 118 10.52 7.87 -2.28
CA GLU A 118 11.01 8.96 -3.11
C GLU A 118 9.86 9.85 -3.62
N GLU A 119 8.72 9.24 -3.95
CA GLU A 119 7.58 9.93 -4.55
C GLU A 119 6.27 9.26 -4.15
N ILE A 120 5.24 10.05 -3.93
CA ILE A 120 3.88 9.58 -3.76
C ILE A 120 3.03 10.19 -4.86
N ARG A 121 2.17 9.36 -5.45
CA ARG A 121 1.14 9.81 -6.40
C ARG A 121 -0.24 9.46 -5.87
N VAL A 122 -1.15 10.37 -6.08
CA VAL A 122 -2.58 10.19 -5.78
C VAL A 122 -3.34 10.43 -7.08
N ASP A 123 -4.10 9.43 -7.53
CA ASP A 123 -4.79 9.44 -8.82
C ASP A 123 -3.84 9.88 -9.96
N GLU A 124 -2.65 9.22 -10.00
CA GLU A 124 -1.56 9.42 -10.96
C GLU A 124 -0.83 10.79 -10.86
N LYS A 125 -1.31 11.72 -10.04
CA LYS A 125 -0.67 13.03 -9.84
C LYS A 125 0.35 12.95 -8.72
N VAL A 126 1.56 13.45 -8.98
CA VAL A 126 2.61 13.57 -7.97
C VAL A 126 2.16 14.55 -6.89
N VAL A 127 2.33 14.16 -5.63
CA VAL A 127 2.01 15.00 -4.47
C VAL A 127 3.29 15.64 -3.94
N THR A 128 3.28 16.96 -3.79
CA THR A 128 4.36 17.71 -3.13
C THR A 128 4.02 17.91 -1.67
N PHE A 129 4.89 17.44 -0.77
CA PHE A 129 4.72 17.60 0.68
C PHE A 129 5.53 18.77 1.23
N ASP A 130 5.20 19.21 2.44
CA ASP A 130 5.83 20.30 3.18
C ASP A 130 7.24 19.97 3.69
N GLY A 131 7.76 18.80 3.39
CA GLY A 131 9.10 18.34 3.71
C GLY A 131 9.37 16.93 3.21
N ALA A 132 10.61 16.44 3.43
CA ALA A 132 11.01 15.11 3.00
C ALA A 132 10.18 14.01 3.70
N LEU A 133 9.83 12.97 2.97
CA LEU A 133 9.16 11.80 3.50
C LEU A 133 10.16 10.99 4.35
N SER A 134 9.93 10.97 5.65
CA SER A 134 10.81 10.32 6.63
C SER A 134 9.99 9.35 7.47
N ASP A 135 10.67 8.33 8.00
CA ASP A 135 10.05 7.31 8.85
C ASP A 135 9.37 7.92 10.08
N ASN A 136 8.11 7.54 10.33
CA ASN A 136 7.28 8.02 11.45
C ASN A 136 7.09 9.54 11.52
N VAL A 137 7.24 10.27 10.41
CA VAL A 137 7.07 11.73 10.38
C VAL A 137 5.85 12.11 9.56
N GLN A 138 4.89 12.76 10.19
CA GLN A 138 3.73 13.28 9.47
C GLN A 138 4.11 14.43 8.54
N ARG A 139 3.53 14.43 7.35
CA ARG A 139 3.65 15.47 6.34
C ARG A 139 2.29 15.83 5.77
N SER A 140 2.10 17.11 5.55
CA SER A 140 0.93 17.63 4.82
C SER A 140 1.33 18.07 3.43
N VAL A 141 0.37 18.19 2.54
CA VAL A 141 0.62 18.73 1.20
C VAL A 141 1.13 20.17 1.31
N ALA A 142 2.20 20.46 0.58
CA ALA A 142 2.79 21.78 0.52
C ALA A 142 1.83 22.79 -0.15
N SER A 143 1.89 24.05 0.28
CA SER A 143 1.07 25.12 -0.31
C SER A 143 1.35 25.40 -1.80
N SER A 144 2.49 24.90 -2.30
CA SER A 144 2.85 24.95 -3.72
C SER A 144 2.15 23.91 -4.60
N ASP A 145 1.52 22.88 -4.00
CA ASP A 145 0.81 21.82 -4.73
C ASP A 145 -0.61 22.29 -5.08
N SER A 146 -0.83 22.65 -6.33
CA SER A 146 -2.13 23.14 -6.80
C SER A 146 -3.21 22.06 -6.95
N ASN A 147 -2.83 20.77 -6.91
CA ASN A 147 -3.79 19.67 -7.04
C ASN A 147 -4.47 19.35 -5.72
N PHE A 148 -3.69 19.35 -4.62
CA PHE A 148 -4.12 18.84 -3.31
C PHE A 148 -4.00 19.87 -2.18
N TYR A 149 -3.64 21.12 -2.50
CA TYR A 149 -3.69 22.27 -1.59
C TYR A 149 -4.58 23.34 -2.21
N LYS A 150 -5.74 23.60 -1.61
CA LYS A 150 -6.72 24.58 -2.09
C LYS A 150 -7.34 25.31 -0.90
N ASP A 151 -7.78 26.53 -1.12
CA ASP A 151 -8.48 27.36 -0.11
C ASP A 151 -7.70 27.49 1.21
N GLY A 152 -6.36 27.54 1.10
CA GLY A 152 -5.50 27.64 2.27
C GLY A 152 -5.36 26.35 3.10
N ALA A 153 -5.83 25.20 2.60
CA ALA A 153 -5.82 23.94 3.32
C ALA A 153 -5.19 22.79 2.54
N SER A 154 -4.48 21.89 3.26
CA SER A 154 -4.02 20.61 2.75
C SER A 154 -5.16 19.59 2.79
N TYR A 155 -5.34 18.83 1.71
CA TYR A 155 -6.34 17.78 1.62
C TYR A 155 -5.79 16.37 1.85
N ILE A 156 -4.45 16.23 2.00
CA ILE A 156 -3.80 14.95 2.27
C ILE A 156 -2.78 15.15 3.39
N THR A 157 -2.83 14.27 4.39
CA THR A 157 -1.77 14.10 5.39
C THR A 157 -1.27 12.68 5.32
N ILE A 158 0.04 12.49 5.40
CA ILE A 158 0.71 11.20 5.32
C ILE A 158 1.66 11.02 6.51
N GLU A 159 1.78 9.78 6.97
CA GLU A 159 2.81 9.34 7.92
C GLU A 159 3.41 8.04 7.38
N PRO A 160 4.61 8.09 6.78
CA PRO A 160 5.30 6.91 6.28
C PRO A 160 5.87 6.07 7.43
N HIS A 161 5.79 4.75 7.29
CA HIS A 161 6.44 3.78 8.15
C HIS A 161 7.32 2.88 7.28
N PHE A 162 8.62 2.87 7.53
CA PHE A 162 9.58 2.22 6.62
C PHE A 162 9.75 0.72 6.85
N GLY A 163 9.05 0.15 7.82
CA GLY A 163 9.07 -1.30 8.06
C GLY A 163 10.18 -1.76 8.99
N THR A 164 10.62 -0.93 9.93
CA THR A 164 11.56 -1.37 10.97
C THR A 164 10.88 -2.33 11.96
N ASP A 165 11.64 -3.27 12.53
CA ASP A 165 11.09 -4.22 13.53
C ASP A 165 10.60 -3.52 14.80
N GLY A 166 11.24 -2.42 15.17
CA GLY A 166 10.91 -1.63 16.35
C GLY A 166 9.91 -0.48 16.10
N GLN A 167 9.30 -0.38 14.91
CA GLN A 167 8.41 0.75 14.60
C GLN A 167 7.22 0.85 15.55
N SER A 168 6.80 2.09 15.81
CA SER A 168 5.61 2.39 16.61
C SER A 168 4.34 2.33 15.77
N ALA A 169 3.18 2.27 16.42
CA ALA A 169 1.91 2.49 15.75
C ALA A 169 1.81 3.92 15.22
N SER A 170 1.17 4.11 14.07
CA SER A 170 0.98 5.44 13.48
C SER A 170 0.25 6.39 14.42
N ALA A 171 0.84 7.54 14.68
CA ALA A 171 0.21 8.60 15.44
C ALA A 171 -0.99 9.20 14.70
N LEU A 172 -0.92 9.27 13.36
CA LEU A 172 -2.02 9.74 12.51
C LEU A 172 -3.25 8.85 12.64
N LEU A 173 -3.10 7.53 12.58
CA LEU A 173 -4.21 6.59 12.69
C LEU A 173 -4.67 6.39 14.15
N SER A 174 -3.79 6.57 15.13
CA SER A 174 -4.11 6.45 16.56
C SER A 174 -5.05 7.56 17.06
N THR A 175 -5.37 8.54 16.24
CA THR A 175 -6.47 9.48 16.49
C THR A 175 -7.85 8.80 16.42
N LEU A 176 -7.92 7.59 15.86
CA LEU A 176 -9.11 6.76 15.78
C LEU A 176 -9.09 5.69 16.88
N SER A 177 -10.21 5.48 17.56
CA SER A 177 -10.33 4.47 18.63
C SER A 177 -10.09 3.03 18.16
N SER A 178 -10.26 2.76 16.86
CA SER A 178 -10.05 1.46 16.22
C SER A 178 -8.58 1.14 15.92
N TRP A 179 -7.67 2.11 16.03
CA TRP A 179 -6.22 1.92 15.81
C TRP A 179 -5.46 2.17 17.11
N GLY A 180 -5.14 1.12 17.82
CA GLY A 180 -4.43 1.21 19.11
C GLY A 180 -2.90 1.05 18.95
N THR A 181 -2.20 1.21 20.07
CA THR A 181 -0.73 1.13 20.16
C THR A 181 -0.12 -0.22 19.75
N ASN A 182 -0.94 -1.26 19.69
CA ASN A 182 -0.53 -2.59 19.25
C ASN A 182 -0.53 -2.76 17.72
N HIS A 183 -1.13 -1.83 16.96
CA HIS A 183 -1.18 -1.87 15.48
C HIS A 183 0.10 -1.28 14.89
N LYS A 184 1.24 -1.86 15.24
CA LYS A 184 2.57 -1.38 14.82
C LYS A 184 2.94 -1.77 13.41
N LEU A 185 2.43 -2.91 12.90
CA LEU A 185 2.84 -3.53 11.64
C LEU A 185 4.37 -3.69 11.54
N SER A 186 5.01 -4.15 12.65
CA SER A 186 6.47 -4.34 12.74
C SER A 186 7.01 -5.16 11.57
N GLY A 187 8.10 -4.73 10.97
CA GLY A 187 8.69 -5.38 9.80
C GLY A 187 7.93 -5.17 8.49
N ILE A 188 6.93 -4.26 8.45
CA ILE A 188 6.12 -4.01 7.25
C ILE A 188 6.14 -2.52 6.92
N CYS A 189 6.55 -2.20 5.70
CA CYS A 189 6.47 -0.83 5.19
C CYS A 189 5.03 -0.49 4.82
N TYR A 190 4.51 0.61 5.36
CA TYR A 190 3.16 1.10 5.05
C TYR A 190 3.07 2.63 5.10
N LEU A 191 2.02 3.15 4.50
CA LEU A 191 1.61 4.55 4.58
C LEU A 191 0.35 4.65 5.43
N ALA A 192 0.39 5.47 6.47
CA ALA A 192 -0.81 5.97 7.10
C ALA A 192 -1.23 7.26 6.39
N LEU A 193 -2.47 7.30 5.93
CA LEU A 193 -3.01 8.37 5.08
C LEU A 193 -4.28 8.92 5.69
N LYS A 194 -4.43 10.24 5.64
CA LYS A 194 -5.66 10.96 5.95
C LYS A 194 -6.01 11.86 4.78
N PHE A 195 -7.20 11.68 4.22
CA PHE A 195 -7.75 12.53 3.18
C PHE A 195 -8.90 13.36 3.75
N LYS A 196 -8.91 14.67 3.47
CA LYS A 196 -10.08 15.52 3.72
C LYS A 196 -10.93 15.54 2.47
N TRP A 197 -12.21 15.18 2.59
CA TRP A 197 -13.10 15.15 1.44
C TRP A 197 -13.31 16.54 0.82
N ASN A 198 -13.19 16.60 -0.48
CA ASN A 198 -13.60 17.73 -1.30
C ASN A 198 -13.89 17.23 -2.73
N SER A 199 -15.08 17.51 -3.26
CA SER A 199 -15.51 17.06 -4.59
C SER A 199 -14.68 17.64 -5.74
N ASP A 200 -14.03 18.78 -5.53
CA ASP A 200 -13.18 19.43 -6.53
C ASP A 200 -11.75 18.85 -6.55
N VAL A 201 -11.43 18.02 -5.55
CA VAL A 201 -10.11 17.38 -5.39
C VAL A 201 -10.17 15.90 -5.67
N PHE A 202 -11.20 15.20 -5.15
CA PHE A 202 -11.34 13.76 -5.23
C PHE A 202 -12.65 13.33 -5.88
N GLY A 203 -12.57 12.49 -6.91
CA GLY A 203 -13.74 11.89 -7.54
C GLY A 203 -14.28 10.65 -6.83
N GLY A 204 -13.57 10.14 -5.81
CA GLY A 204 -13.89 8.92 -5.06
C GLY A 204 -12.79 8.55 -4.08
N ILE A 205 -12.64 7.25 -3.75
CA ILE A 205 -11.50 6.78 -2.95
C ILE A 205 -10.25 6.92 -3.79
N PRO A 206 -9.25 7.70 -3.33
CA PRO A 206 -8.04 7.92 -4.10
C PRO A 206 -7.24 6.63 -4.32
N ASN A 207 -6.66 6.47 -5.51
CA ASN A 207 -5.65 5.45 -5.78
C ASN A 207 -4.27 6.03 -5.45
N VAL A 208 -3.54 5.37 -4.54
CA VAL A 208 -2.23 5.85 -4.06
C VAL A 208 -1.14 4.92 -4.55
N THR A 209 -0.13 5.47 -5.20
CA THR A 209 1.10 4.76 -5.58
C THR A 209 2.32 5.45 -4.99
N ALA A 210 3.34 4.65 -4.67
CA ALA A 210 4.57 5.11 -4.07
C ALA A 210 5.78 4.61 -4.87
N LYS A 211 6.70 5.51 -5.18
CA LYS A 211 8.03 5.17 -5.71
C LYS A 211 8.94 4.95 -4.52
N ILE A 212 9.39 3.72 -4.32
CA ILE A 212 10.21 3.34 -3.17
C ILE A 212 11.57 2.83 -3.60
N LYS A 213 12.59 3.10 -2.78
CA LYS A 213 13.83 2.33 -2.73
C LYS A 213 13.60 1.22 -1.72
N GLY A 214 13.46 0.01 -2.23
CA GLY A 214 12.93 -1.13 -1.52
C GLY A 214 13.82 -1.65 -0.39
N ARG A 215 13.69 -2.94 -0.14
CA ARG A 215 14.28 -3.63 1.00
C ARG A 215 15.80 -3.43 1.11
N LYS A 216 16.25 -3.16 2.33
CA LYS A 216 17.67 -3.22 2.69
C LYS A 216 18.11 -4.69 2.78
N VAL A 217 19.22 -5.00 2.15
CA VAL A 217 19.82 -6.33 2.12
C VAL A 217 21.24 -6.31 2.68
N VAL A 218 21.70 -7.45 3.17
CA VAL A 218 23.09 -7.65 3.55
C VAL A 218 23.93 -7.81 2.28
N THR A 219 24.97 -7.03 2.15
CA THR A 219 25.98 -7.16 1.07
C THR A 219 27.28 -7.73 1.62
N GLN A 220 28.22 -8.08 0.77
CA GLN A 220 29.52 -8.60 1.15
C GLN A 220 30.63 -7.80 0.52
N ASP A 221 31.74 -7.67 1.26
CA ASP A 221 32.97 -7.07 0.75
C ASP A 221 33.87 -8.12 0.08
N SER A 222 35.04 -7.71 -0.43
CA SER A 222 36.03 -8.59 -1.07
C SER A 222 36.60 -9.66 -0.13
N SER A 223 36.48 -9.50 1.17
CA SER A 223 36.86 -10.46 2.20
C SER A 223 35.69 -11.33 2.67
N LEU A 224 34.56 -11.22 2.00
CA LEU A 224 33.29 -11.91 2.32
C LEU A 224 32.68 -11.52 3.68
N ASN A 225 33.07 -10.36 4.24
CA ASN A 225 32.44 -9.86 5.43
C ASN A 225 31.07 -9.30 5.08
N GLU A 226 30.09 -9.58 5.92
CA GLU A 226 28.73 -9.06 5.78
C GLU A 226 28.65 -7.59 6.25
N SER A 227 27.96 -6.76 5.45
CA SER A 227 27.59 -5.41 5.86
C SER A 227 26.40 -5.40 6.81
N SER A 228 26.15 -4.28 7.48
CA SER A 228 24.80 -3.98 7.97
C SER A 228 23.83 -3.88 6.79
N PRO A 229 22.52 -4.22 6.98
CA PRO A 229 21.55 -4.14 5.90
C PRO A 229 21.53 -2.75 5.24
N THR A 230 21.74 -2.70 3.95
CA THR A 230 21.79 -1.48 3.14
C THR A 230 21.00 -1.62 1.87
N PHE A 231 20.64 -0.49 1.26
CA PHE A 231 19.95 -0.52 -0.03
C PHE A 231 20.93 -1.00 -1.12
N SER A 232 20.48 -1.97 -1.90
CA SER A 232 21.23 -2.47 -3.06
C SER A 232 20.27 -2.77 -4.21
N THR A 233 20.70 -2.43 -5.42
CA THR A 233 20.03 -2.81 -6.67
C THR A 233 20.67 -4.06 -7.28
N ASN A 234 21.77 -4.55 -6.67
CA ASN A 234 22.50 -5.70 -7.17
C ASN A 234 21.66 -6.98 -7.06
N PRO A 235 21.32 -7.67 -8.15
CA PRO A 235 20.43 -8.81 -8.14
C PRO A 235 21.01 -10.02 -7.39
N ALA A 236 22.34 -10.17 -7.30
CA ALA A 236 22.96 -11.26 -6.56
C ALA A 236 22.67 -11.14 -5.06
N PHE A 237 22.81 -9.95 -4.47
CA PHE A 237 22.50 -9.73 -3.06
C PHE A 237 21.00 -9.77 -2.78
N CYS A 238 20.18 -9.29 -3.71
CA CYS A 238 18.71 -9.41 -3.58
C CYS A 238 18.28 -10.89 -3.57
N LEU A 239 18.87 -11.72 -4.46
CA LEU A 239 18.61 -13.16 -4.48
C LEU A 239 19.11 -13.84 -3.20
N LEU A 240 20.29 -13.47 -2.72
CA LEU A 240 20.84 -14.01 -1.48
C LEU A 240 19.94 -13.73 -0.28
N ASP A 241 19.41 -12.51 -0.14
CA ASP A 241 18.43 -12.16 0.89
C ASP A 241 17.19 -13.06 0.80
N TYR A 242 16.64 -13.24 -0.41
CA TYR A 242 15.47 -14.10 -0.62
C TYR A 242 15.76 -15.56 -0.26
N LEU A 243 16.92 -16.09 -0.61
CA LEU A 243 17.26 -17.48 -0.28
C LEU A 243 17.41 -17.71 1.23
N ARG A 244 17.96 -16.75 1.97
CA ARG A 244 18.22 -16.83 3.41
C ARG A 244 16.99 -16.57 4.28
N ASN A 245 16.06 -15.76 3.80
CA ASN A 245 14.94 -15.31 4.61
C ASN A 245 13.92 -16.43 4.85
N GLU A 246 13.60 -16.70 6.14
CA GLU A 246 12.64 -17.73 6.54
C GLU A 246 11.18 -17.33 6.36
N ARG A 247 10.89 -16.02 6.43
CA ARG A 247 9.50 -15.53 6.47
C ARG A 247 8.88 -15.43 5.07
N TYR A 248 9.62 -14.87 4.10
CA TYR A 248 9.12 -14.65 2.73
C TYR A 248 9.96 -15.33 1.65
N GLY A 249 11.07 -15.91 2.03
CA GLY A 249 12.03 -16.56 1.15
C GLY A 249 12.05 -18.07 1.26
N LYS A 250 13.23 -18.65 1.08
CA LYS A 250 13.45 -20.10 1.10
C LYS A 250 13.94 -20.64 2.44
N GLY A 251 14.42 -19.78 3.35
CA GLY A 251 14.94 -20.18 4.65
C GLY A 251 16.16 -21.10 4.57
N ILE A 252 17.00 -20.96 3.53
CA ILE A 252 18.20 -21.79 3.36
C ILE A 252 19.25 -21.30 4.33
N ALA A 253 19.74 -22.22 5.20
CA ALA A 253 20.82 -21.92 6.12
C ALA A 253 22.08 -21.48 5.36
N ILE A 254 22.77 -20.45 5.88
CA ILE A 254 23.96 -19.86 5.22
C ILE A 254 25.06 -20.91 4.92
N ALA A 255 25.19 -21.93 5.77
CA ALA A 255 26.15 -23.01 5.56
C ALA A 255 25.90 -23.85 4.29
N ASN A 256 24.69 -23.76 3.73
CA ASN A 256 24.30 -24.47 2.51
C ASN A 256 24.30 -23.54 1.27
N ILE A 257 24.84 -22.33 1.39
CA ILE A 257 24.92 -21.35 0.31
C ILE A 257 26.39 -21.09 0.01
N ASP A 258 26.78 -21.17 -1.27
CA ASP A 258 28.12 -20.81 -1.74
C ASP A 258 28.26 -19.29 -1.80
N ILE A 259 28.57 -18.67 -0.67
CA ILE A 259 28.71 -17.22 -0.54
C ILE A 259 29.75 -16.62 -1.49
N PRO A 260 30.96 -17.22 -1.72
CA PRO A 260 31.93 -16.72 -2.69
C PRO A 260 31.37 -16.59 -4.10
N SER A 261 30.50 -17.51 -4.53
CA SER A 261 29.88 -17.41 -5.86
C SER A 261 28.91 -16.24 -5.96
N PHE A 262 28.17 -15.91 -4.88
CA PHE A 262 27.32 -14.71 -4.84
C PHE A 262 28.13 -13.42 -4.90
N TYR A 263 29.28 -13.35 -4.21
CA TYR A 263 30.17 -12.20 -4.30
C TYR A 263 30.73 -12.07 -5.73
N THR A 264 31.18 -13.15 -6.34
CA THR A 264 31.66 -13.13 -7.73
C THR A 264 30.56 -12.67 -8.71
N ALA A 265 29.33 -13.18 -8.54
CA ALA A 265 28.20 -12.74 -9.34
C ALA A 265 27.88 -11.26 -9.13
N SER A 266 27.99 -10.77 -7.89
CA SER A 266 27.71 -9.36 -7.58
C SER A 266 28.70 -8.42 -8.29
N THR A 267 29.97 -8.78 -8.38
CA THR A 267 30.98 -7.96 -9.10
C THR A 267 30.71 -7.87 -10.61
N VAL A 268 30.12 -8.92 -11.21
CA VAL A 268 29.68 -8.91 -12.61
C VAL A 268 28.44 -8.02 -12.81
N CYS A 269 27.54 -8.00 -11.81
CA CYS A 269 26.31 -7.20 -11.89
C CYS A 269 26.54 -5.69 -11.65
N ASP A 270 27.66 -5.29 -11.06
CA ASP A 270 28.01 -3.88 -10.80
C ASP A 270 28.82 -3.26 -11.97
N THR A 271 29.13 -4.01 -13.02
CA THR A 271 29.80 -3.55 -14.25
C THR A 271 28.78 -3.17 -15.30
#